data_efc9c8759b00766421f2835a553a68a9
#
_entry.id   efc9c8759b00766421f2835a553a68a9
#
_cell.length_a   1.000
_cell.length_b   1.000
_cell.length_c   1.000
_cell.angle_alpha   90.00
_cell.angle_beta   90.00
_cell.angle_gamma   90.00
#
_symmetry.space_group_name_H-M   'P 1'
#
loop_
_entity.id
_entity.type
_entity.pdbx_description
1 polymer ?
#
loop_
_entity_poly.entity_id
_entity_poly.type
_entity_poly.pdbx_seq_one_letter_code
_entity_poly.pdbx_strand_id
1 'polypeptide(L)'
;MLVSVVVRSHRRPHALLELIDRLRAQDYPDFEVVIVEQSEDTGLVRRIDSLADPRIVLVVRPPLGAPAARNEGVRRARGEVLLFIDDDDVPLGDDWISAHVRNYADPACLGVNGRLSSRPDPPAAPRFPRLVRWAAFRHTFLKDPRTLAFGSLRKQGIDFLVGSNVSVRKSAIARAGGWDEGVPMGEEQSFAFRLARARRAGEYLVYDPKPIAWRRVDIDGGLDRRSGPDWYLKDLAGRVIYYHGVVGHYFPWRFRLLYPLYVLRTWQQVVAWIWDADNAGRTLPERLRASVGTLAALPAMEWRHGWRRPREAIRRVQARDI
;
A
#
# COMPACT_ATOMS: atom_id res chain seq x y z
N MET A 1 -22.40 -11.77 -3.61
CA MET A 1 -21.32 -11.73 -2.59
C MET A 1 -21.10 -10.28 -2.22
N LEU A 2 -21.38 -9.89 -0.98
CA LEU A 2 -21.19 -8.52 -0.55
C LEU A 2 -19.71 -8.12 -0.55
N VAL A 3 -19.40 -6.96 -1.11
CA VAL A 3 -18.06 -6.36 -1.18
C VAL A 3 -18.05 -5.08 -0.36
N SER A 4 -17.01 -4.85 0.45
CA SER A 4 -16.81 -3.59 1.14
C SER A 4 -15.61 -2.86 0.52
N VAL A 5 -15.84 -1.68 -0.05
CA VAL A 5 -14.76 -0.80 -0.49
C VAL A 5 -14.34 0.06 0.69
N VAL A 6 -13.11 -0.15 1.18
CA VAL A 6 -12.53 0.58 2.31
C VAL A 6 -11.67 1.73 1.78
N VAL A 7 -12.08 2.94 2.10
CA VAL A 7 -11.38 4.18 1.72
C VAL A 7 -10.83 4.84 2.97
N ARG A 8 -9.53 5.13 2.98
CA ARG A 8 -8.93 6.01 4.00
C ARG A 8 -8.71 7.39 3.42
N SER A 9 -9.05 8.44 4.17
CA SER A 9 -8.87 9.82 3.73
C SER A 9 -8.30 10.69 4.85
N HIS A 10 -7.50 11.70 4.46
CA HIS A 10 -6.99 12.70 5.37
C HIS A 10 -6.70 14.01 4.64
N ARG A 11 -7.49 15.06 4.93
CA ARG A 11 -7.32 16.43 4.40
C ARG A 11 -7.32 16.52 2.86
N ARG A 12 -8.14 15.69 2.20
CA ARG A 12 -8.33 15.68 0.73
C ARG A 12 -9.81 15.65 0.33
N PRO A 13 -10.61 16.64 0.74
CA PRO A 13 -12.06 16.60 0.56
C PRO A 13 -12.49 16.49 -0.90
N HIS A 14 -11.83 17.21 -1.81
CA HIS A 14 -12.17 17.16 -3.24
C HIS A 14 -11.85 15.78 -3.86
N ALA A 15 -10.69 15.22 -3.54
CA ALA A 15 -10.29 13.91 -4.04
C ALA A 15 -11.23 12.80 -3.54
N LEU A 16 -11.59 12.84 -2.25
CA LEU A 16 -12.53 11.89 -1.67
C LEU A 16 -13.92 11.97 -2.31
N LEU A 17 -14.45 13.18 -2.54
CA LEU A 17 -15.75 13.34 -3.19
C LEU A 17 -15.75 12.83 -4.63
N GLU A 18 -14.69 13.10 -5.40
CA GLU A 18 -14.51 12.54 -6.75
C GLU A 18 -14.45 11.00 -6.71
N LEU A 19 -13.70 10.43 -5.76
CA LEU A 19 -13.65 8.99 -5.60
C LEU A 19 -15.02 8.41 -5.25
N ILE A 20 -15.79 9.05 -4.37
CA ILE A 20 -17.16 8.64 -4.03
C ILE A 20 -18.03 8.59 -5.28
N ASP A 21 -17.98 9.62 -6.14
CA ASP A 21 -18.76 9.67 -7.38
C ASP A 21 -18.38 8.51 -8.32
N ARG A 22 -17.09 8.20 -8.44
CA ARG A 22 -16.61 7.04 -9.24
C ARG A 22 -17.04 5.70 -8.66
N LEU A 23 -17.08 5.58 -7.33
CA LEU A 23 -17.55 4.35 -6.68
C LEU A 23 -19.05 4.17 -6.82
N ARG A 24 -19.84 5.25 -6.77
CA ARG A 24 -21.30 5.20 -6.99
C ARG A 24 -21.68 4.73 -8.38
N ALA A 25 -20.83 5.01 -9.39
CA ALA A 25 -21.03 4.62 -10.79
C ALA A 25 -20.62 3.18 -11.12
N GLN A 26 -20.13 2.41 -10.14
CA GLN A 26 -19.69 1.02 -10.40
C GLN A 26 -20.85 0.09 -10.75
N ASP A 27 -20.59 -0.83 -11.69
CA ASP A 27 -21.57 -1.80 -12.22
C ASP A 27 -21.92 -2.95 -11.27
N TYR A 28 -21.12 -3.15 -10.22
CA TYR A 28 -21.34 -4.23 -9.26
C TYR A 28 -22.48 -3.89 -8.29
N PRO A 29 -23.53 -4.71 -8.16
CA PRO A 29 -24.75 -4.31 -7.46
C PRO A 29 -24.67 -4.45 -5.92
N ASP A 30 -23.82 -5.35 -5.41
CA ASP A 30 -23.84 -5.78 -3.99
C ASP A 30 -22.57 -5.30 -3.27
N PHE A 31 -22.48 -3.99 -3.01
CA PHE A 31 -21.34 -3.40 -2.31
C PHE A 31 -21.72 -2.28 -1.35
N GLU A 32 -20.83 -2.01 -0.41
CA GLU A 32 -20.81 -0.83 0.46
C GLU A 32 -19.47 -0.11 0.37
N VAL A 33 -19.46 1.16 0.76
CA VAL A 33 -18.25 2.00 0.84
C VAL A 33 -18.04 2.42 2.28
N VAL A 34 -16.98 1.93 2.92
CA VAL A 34 -16.59 2.28 4.28
C VAL A 34 -15.48 3.32 4.22
N ILE A 35 -15.80 4.57 4.56
CA ILE A 35 -14.88 5.70 4.51
C ILE A 35 -14.37 5.97 5.93
N VAL A 36 -13.04 5.91 6.12
CA VAL A 36 -12.37 6.33 7.36
C VAL A 36 -11.73 7.68 7.14
N GLU A 37 -12.45 8.73 7.52
CA GLU A 37 -12.03 10.13 7.37
C GLU A 37 -11.31 10.60 8.63
N GLN A 38 -10.12 11.19 8.47
CA GLN A 38 -9.19 11.48 9.57
C GLN A 38 -8.89 12.98 9.74
N SER A 39 -9.63 13.88 9.08
CA SER A 39 -9.39 15.33 9.16
C SER A 39 -10.34 16.08 10.09
N GLU A 40 -11.39 15.43 10.59
CA GLU A 40 -12.45 16.06 11.39
C GLU A 40 -13.15 17.25 10.68
N ASP A 41 -13.16 17.23 9.33
CA ASP A 41 -13.80 18.27 8.50
C ASP A 41 -15.32 18.11 8.53
N THR A 42 -15.98 18.94 9.33
CA THR A 42 -17.45 18.92 9.47
C THR A 42 -18.18 19.34 8.20
N GLY A 43 -17.55 20.13 7.32
CA GLY A 43 -18.09 20.51 6.02
C GLY A 43 -18.13 19.32 5.08
N LEU A 44 -17.05 18.54 5.03
CA LEU A 44 -16.95 17.31 4.27
C LEU A 44 -17.96 16.27 4.76
N VAL A 45 -18.08 16.09 6.08
CA VAL A 45 -19.05 15.16 6.70
C VAL A 45 -20.47 15.48 6.23
N ARG A 46 -20.92 16.74 6.39
CA ARG A 46 -22.26 17.17 5.94
C ARG A 46 -22.47 16.93 4.44
N ARG A 47 -21.45 17.15 3.63
CA ARG A 47 -21.53 16.94 2.19
C ARG A 47 -21.67 15.47 1.81
N ILE A 48 -20.97 14.57 2.49
CA ILE A 48 -21.13 13.12 2.30
C ILE A 48 -22.51 12.68 2.76
N ASP A 49 -22.97 13.13 3.93
CA ASP A 49 -24.31 12.80 4.45
C ASP A 49 -25.43 13.27 3.50
N SER A 50 -25.24 14.44 2.86
CA SER A 50 -26.21 14.98 1.89
C SER A 50 -26.36 14.14 0.60
N LEU A 51 -25.40 13.23 0.31
CA LEU A 51 -25.52 12.29 -0.81
C LEU A 51 -26.64 11.27 -0.60
N ALA A 52 -27.04 11.04 0.66
CA ALA A 52 -28.11 10.12 1.07
C ALA A 52 -28.00 8.72 0.42
N ASP A 53 -26.77 8.25 0.18
CA ASP A 53 -26.51 6.92 -0.41
C ASP A 53 -26.38 5.89 0.70
N PRO A 54 -27.31 4.92 0.81
CA PRO A 54 -27.32 3.94 1.90
C PRO A 54 -26.12 2.98 1.87
N ARG A 55 -25.37 2.94 0.78
CA ARG A 55 -24.16 2.14 0.66
C ARG A 55 -22.95 2.77 1.36
N ILE A 56 -23.01 4.08 1.71
CA ILE A 56 -21.88 4.80 2.29
C ILE A 56 -21.94 4.70 3.82
N VAL A 57 -20.86 4.22 4.42
CA VAL A 57 -20.62 4.17 5.87
C VAL A 57 -19.46 5.11 6.19
N LEU A 58 -19.76 6.29 6.74
CA LEU A 58 -18.74 7.26 7.12
C LEU A 58 -18.29 7.06 8.57
N VAL A 59 -17.00 6.96 8.79
CA VAL A 59 -16.35 6.80 10.10
C VAL A 59 -15.36 7.95 10.28
N VAL A 60 -15.67 8.91 11.13
CA VAL A 60 -14.76 10.02 11.44
C VAL A 60 -13.86 9.63 12.60
N ARG A 61 -12.55 9.85 12.44
CA ARG A 61 -11.52 9.57 13.44
C ARG A 61 -10.46 10.66 13.46
N PRO A 62 -9.79 10.89 14.60
CA PRO A 62 -8.53 11.63 14.59
C PRO A 62 -7.48 10.93 13.73
N PRO A 63 -6.37 11.59 13.36
CA PRO A 63 -5.31 10.97 12.56
C PRO A 63 -4.73 9.71 13.22
N LEU A 64 -5.01 8.54 12.63
CA LEU A 64 -4.60 7.22 13.10
C LEU A 64 -3.34 6.69 12.40
N GLY A 65 -3.06 7.19 11.20
CA GLY A 65 -2.12 6.59 10.26
C GLY A 65 -2.74 5.49 9.38
N ALA A 66 -2.02 5.12 8.33
CA ALA A 66 -2.54 4.22 7.28
C ALA A 66 -2.93 2.82 7.80
N PRO A 67 -2.12 2.13 8.62
CA PRO A 67 -2.46 0.78 9.09
C PRO A 67 -3.71 0.78 9.97
N ALA A 68 -3.78 1.71 10.93
CA ALA A 68 -4.90 1.78 11.88
C ALA A 68 -6.21 2.20 11.18
N ALA A 69 -6.14 3.10 10.19
CA ALA A 69 -7.31 3.46 9.38
C ALA A 69 -7.82 2.27 8.56
N ARG A 70 -6.93 1.45 7.96
CA ARG A 70 -7.34 0.21 7.28
C ARG A 70 -8.00 -0.78 8.25
N ASN A 71 -7.42 -0.98 9.43
CA ASN A 71 -8.00 -1.87 10.44
C ASN A 71 -9.37 -1.38 10.92
N GLU A 72 -9.55 -0.06 11.09
CA GLU A 72 -10.85 0.52 11.41
C GLU A 72 -11.87 0.23 10.31
N GLY A 73 -11.47 0.40 9.04
CA GLY A 73 -12.30 0.03 7.90
C GLY A 73 -12.67 -1.45 7.89
N VAL A 74 -11.73 -2.35 8.20
CA VAL A 74 -11.98 -3.81 8.30
C VAL A 74 -13.01 -4.13 9.38
N ARG A 75 -12.91 -3.48 10.55
CA ARG A 75 -13.89 -3.68 11.64
C ARG A 75 -15.30 -3.26 11.26
N ARG A 76 -15.46 -2.22 10.46
CA ARG A 76 -16.77 -1.70 10.00
C ARG A 76 -17.33 -2.42 8.80
N ALA A 77 -16.47 -3.01 7.97
CA ALA A 77 -16.85 -3.69 6.75
C ALA A 77 -17.69 -4.96 7.02
N ARG A 78 -18.76 -5.15 6.25
CA ARG A 78 -19.65 -6.33 6.31
C ARG A 78 -19.35 -7.32 5.19
N GLY A 79 -18.66 -6.90 4.13
CA GLY A 79 -18.38 -7.71 2.95
C GLY A 79 -17.48 -8.92 3.22
N GLU A 80 -17.64 -9.95 2.41
CA GLU A 80 -16.77 -11.13 2.39
C GLU A 80 -15.43 -10.85 1.76
N VAL A 81 -15.39 -9.90 0.81
CA VAL A 81 -14.19 -9.38 0.16
C VAL A 81 -14.10 -7.89 0.43
N LEU A 82 -12.94 -7.44 0.89
CA LEU A 82 -12.65 -6.04 1.14
C LEU A 82 -11.73 -5.52 0.04
N LEU A 83 -12.15 -4.43 -0.61
CA LEU A 83 -11.35 -3.67 -1.57
C LEU A 83 -10.77 -2.44 -0.86
N PHE A 84 -9.46 -2.22 -0.97
CA PHE A 84 -8.79 -1.05 -0.41
C PHE A 84 -8.36 -0.12 -1.54
N ILE A 85 -8.76 1.14 -1.41
CA ILE A 85 -8.38 2.22 -2.32
C ILE A 85 -8.11 3.49 -1.51
N ASP A 86 -7.05 4.20 -1.85
CA ASP A 86 -6.69 5.47 -1.23
C ASP A 86 -7.46 6.62 -1.88
N ASP A 87 -7.65 7.73 -1.18
CA ASP A 87 -8.40 8.89 -1.66
C ASP A 87 -7.74 9.63 -2.84
N ASP A 88 -6.46 9.32 -3.12
CA ASP A 88 -5.71 9.82 -4.28
C ASP A 88 -5.66 8.85 -5.46
N ASP A 89 -6.36 7.71 -5.37
CA ASP A 89 -6.48 6.74 -6.45
C ASP A 89 -7.90 6.78 -7.04
N VAL A 90 -8.00 6.80 -8.36
CA VAL A 90 -9.28 6.88 -9.08
C VAL A 90 -9.49 5.60 -9.89
N PRO A 91 -10.56 4.82 -9.64
CA PRO A 91 -10.92 3.67 -10.47
C PRO A 91 -11.10 4.10 -11.93
N LEU A 92 -10.49 3.35 -12.86
CA LEU A 92 -10.68 3.55 -14.29
C LEU A 92 -11.69 2.54 -14.83
N GLY A 93 -12.84 3.05 -15.25
CA GLY A 93 -14.00 2.24 -15.70
C GLY A 93 -14.99 1.91 -14.57
N ASP A 94 -16.19 1.58 -15.00
CA ASP A 94 -17.30 1.27 -14.09
C ASP A 94 -17.28 -0.20 -13.65
N ASP A 95 -16.45 -1.03 -14.29
CA ASP A 95 -16.28 -2.45 -13.97
C ASP A 95 -15.13 -2.77 -12.99
N TRP A 96 -14.59 -1.76 -12.29
CA TRP A 96 -13.43 -1.93 -11.41
C TRP A 96 -13.71 -2.90 -10.25
N ILE A 97 -14.88 -2.79 -9.58
CA ILE A 97 -15.28 -3.75 -8.54
C ILE A 97 -15.45 -5.13 -9.14
N SER A 98 -16.21 -5.26 -10.23
CA SER A 98 -16.45 -6.51 -10.94
C SER A 98 -15.16 -7.17 -11.39
N ALA A 99 -14.16 -6.39 -11.82
CA ALA A 99 -12.85 -6.89 -12.23
C ALA A 99 -12.06 -7.51 -11.06
N HIS A 100 -12.16 -6.96 -9.86
CA HIS A 100 -11.62 -7.59 -8.66
C HIS A 100 -12.39 -8.87 -8.31
N VAL A 101 -13.71 -8.80 -8.27
CA VAL A 101 -14.62 -9.86 -7.80
C VAL A 101 -14.48 -11.13 -8.63
N ARG A 102 -14.33 -11.03 -9.94
CA ARG A 102 -14.15 -12.18 -10.85
C ARG A 102 -13.05 -13.17 -10.42
N ASN A 103 -12.04 -12.69 -9.72
CA ASN A 103 -10.96 -13.54 -9.24
C ASN A 103 -11.39 -14.47 -8.08
N TYR A 104 -12.41 -14.09 -7.33
CA TYR A 104 -12.91 -14.84 -6.17
C TYR A 104 -13.91 -15.95 -6.53
N ALA A 105 -14.16 -16.17 -7.82
CA ALA A 105 -14.82 -17.40 -8.30
C ALA A 105 -13.97 -18.63 -7.93
N ASP A 106 -12.65 -18.49 -7.83
CA ASP A 106 -11.78 -19.49 -7.22
C ASP A 106 -11.71 -19.26 -5.69
N PRO A 107 -12.20 -20.20 -4.87
CA PRO A 107 -12.15 -20.06 -3.41
C PRO A 107 -10.72 -20.02 -2.85
N ALA A 108 -9.74 -20.52 -3.59
CA ALA A 108 -8.32 -20.49 -3.20
C ALA A 108 -7.69 -19.10 -3.38
N CYS A 109 -8.32 -18.20 -4.15
CA CYS A 109 -7.86 -16.82 -4.27
C CYS A 109 -8.13 -16.05 -2.99
N LEU A 110 -7.06 -15.67 -2.26
CA LEU A 110 -7.17 -14.89 -1.02
C LEU A 110 -7.16 -13.40 -1.26
N GLY A 111 -6.50 -12.93 -2.31
CA GLY A 111 -6.38 -11.51 -2.57
C GLY A 111 -5.87 -11.20 -3.98
N VAL A 112 -6.25 -10.03 -4.44
CA VAL A 112 -5.97 -9.52 -5.79
C VAL A 112 -5.31 -8.16 -5.68
N ASN A 113 -4.19 -7.97 -6.34
CA ASN A 113 -3.61 -6.66 -6.58
C ASN A 113 -3.96 -6.21 -7.98
N GLY A 114 -4.67 -5.11 -8.10
CA GLY A 114 -4.95 -4.47 -9.38
C GLY A 114 -3.76 -3.68 -9.91
N ARG A 115 -3.90 -3.17 -11.12
CA ARG A 115 -2.90 -2.32 -11.77
C ARG A 115 -3.05 -0.88 -11.28
N LEU A 116 -1.97 -0.28 -10.77
CA LEU A 116 -1.87 1.15 -10.56
C LEU A 116 -1.25 1.82 -11.80
N SER A 117 -1.72 3.00 -12.13
CA SER A 117 -1.20 3.84 -13.20
C SER A 117 -0.91 5.24 -12.68
N SER A 118 0.20 5.84 -13.10
CA SER A 118 0.51 7.26 -12.86
C SER A 118 -0.20 8.19 -13.85
N ARG A 119 -1.05 7.66 -14.74
CA ARG A 119 -1.75 8.41 -15.80
C ARG A 119 -3.20 7.95 -15.89
N PRO A 120 -4.14 8.87 -16.22
CA PRO A 120 -5.54 8.53 -16.44
C PRO A 120 -5.76 7.68 -17.70
N ASP A 121 -4.80 7.72 -18.65
CA ASP A 121 -4.76 6.96 -19.90
C ASP A 121 -3.58 5.96 -19.89
N PRO A 122 -3.66 4.86 -19.13
CA PRO A 122 -2.53 3.95 -19.00
C PRO A 122 -2.18 3.29 -20.36
N PRO A 123 -0.90 3.26 -20.73
CA PRO A 123 -0.49 2.63 -21.97
C PRO A 123 -0.82 1.14 -21.96
N ALA A 124 -1.20 0.61 -23.12
CA ALA A 124 -1.50 -0.81 -23.29
C ALA A 124 -0.31 -1.72 -22.92
N ALA A 125 0.92 -1.22 -23.09
CA ALA A 125 2.14 -1.91 -22.68
C ALA A 125 3.08 -0.95 -21.92
N PRO A 126 3.29 -1.16 -20.61
CA PRO A 126 4.22 -0.33 -19.87
C PRO A 126 5.67 -0.61 -20.31
N ARG A 127 6.42 0.46 -20.54
CA ARG A 127 7.84 0.38 -20.88
C ARG A 127 8.66 0.41 -19.59
N PHE A 128 9.15 -0.74 -19.12
CA PHE A 128 10.13 -0.79 -18.03
C PHE A 128 11.56 -0.81 -18.56
N PRO A 129 12.47 -0.02 -17.98
CA PRO A 129 13.89 -0.15 -18.22
C PRO A 129 14.35 -1.58 -17.87
N ARG A 130 15.29 -2.15 -18.65
CA ARG A 130 15.87 -3.48 -18.38
C ARG A 130 16.44 -3.60 -16.95
N LEU A 131 16.89 -2.50 -16.36
CA LEU A 131 17.42 -2.42 -15.00
C LEU A 131 16.40 -2.82 -13.92
N VAL A 132 15.11 -2.47 -14.10
CA VAL A 132 14.03 -2.82 -13.17
C VAL A 132 13.76 -4.33 -13.19
N ARG A 133 13.87 -4.98 -14.35
CA ARG A 133 13.71 -6.44 -14.50
C ARG A 133 14.80 -7.23 -13.75
N TRP A 134 16.01 -6.69 -13.68
CA TRP A 134 17.11 -7.31 -12.94
C TRP A 134 16.97 -7.16 -11.41
N ALA A 135 16.35 -6.07 -10.95
CA ALA A 135 16.04 -5.87 -9.54
C ALA A 135 15.03 -6.89 -9.00
N ALA A 136 14.08 -7.35 -9.83
CA ALA A 136 13.07 -8.35 -9.44
C ALA A 136 13.68 -9.71 -9.04
N PHE A 137 14.82 -10.10 -9.59
CA PHE A 137 15.49 -11.37 -9.30
C PHE A 137 15.96 -11.49 -7.83
N ARG A 138 16.18 -10.37 -7.14
CA ARG A 138 16.76 -10.35 -5.78
C ARG A 138 15.76 -10.51 -4.64
N HIS A 139 14.45 -10.36 -4.91
CA HIS A 139 13.43 -10.48 -3.88
C HIS A 139 13.45 -11.83 -3.16
N THR A 140 13.63 -12.92 -3.90
CA THR A 140 13.63 -14.27 -3.34
C THR A 140 14.83 -14.51 -2.43
N PHE A 141 16.02 -14.02 -2.79
CA PHE A 141 17.25 -14.24 -2.01
C PHE A 141 17.22 -13.48 -0.67
N LEU A 142 16.78 -12.21 -0.68
CA LEU A 142 16.68 -11.38 0.52
C LEU A 142 15.36 -11.62 1.28
N LYS A 143 14.47 -12.50 0.80
CA LYS A 143 13.12 -12.70 1.32
C LYS A 143 12.24 -11.46 1.22
N ASP A 144 12.56 -10.52 0.32
CA ASP A 144 11.64 -9.47 -0.03
C ASP A 144 10.43 -10.08 -0.75
N PRO A 145 9.20 -9.87 -0.27
CA PRO A 145 8.01 -10.39 -0.93
C PRO A 145 7.84 -9.74 -2.30
N ARG A 146 7.41 -10.52 -3.30
CA ARG A 146 7.14 -10.00 -4.64
C ARG A 146 5.74 -9.40 -4.72
N THR A 147 5.67 -8.18 -5.22
CA THR A 147 4.41 -7.58 -5.67
C THR A 147 4.55 -6.98 -7.06
N LEU A 148 3.41 -6.76 -7.68
CA LEU A 148 3.27 -6.04 -8.92
C LEU A 148 2.11 -5.06 -8.73
N ALA A 149 2.38 -3.78 -8.88
CA ALA A 149 1.36 -2.74 -8.83
C ALA A 149 1.32 -1.96 -10.15
N PHE A 150 2.49 -1.81 -10.76
CA PHE A 150 2.65 -1.02 -11.97
C PHE A 150 3.13 -1.89 -13.12
N GLY A 151 2.50 -1.78 -14.25
CA GLY A 151 3.10 -2.07 -15.52
C GLY A 151 3.19 -3.51 -16.00
N SER A 152 2.58 -4.49 -15.39
CA SER A 152 2.38 -5.80 -16.01
C SER A 152 1.02 -5.88 -16.70
N LEU A 153 0.97 -6.53 -17.87
CA LEU A 153 -0.29 -6.86 -18.55
C LEU A 153 -0.67 -8.33 -18.37
N ARG A 154 0.12 -9.09 -17.63
CA ARG A 154 -0.12 -10.51 -17.42
C ARG A 154 -0.57 -10.75 -15.98
N LYS A 155 -1.67 -11.49 -15.82
CA LYS A 155 -2.09 -12.03 -14.54
C LYS A 155 -1.06 -13.04 -14.04
N GLN A 156 -0.62 -12.91 -12.78
CA GLN A 156 0.41 -13.77 -12.21
C GLN A 156 0.39 -13.80 -10.68
N GLY A 157 0.91 -14.88 -10.10
CA GLY A 157 1.05 -15.01 -8.66
C GLY A 157 2.00 -13.97 -8.05
N ILE A 158 1.66 -13.48 -6.85
CA ILE A 158 2.42 -12.51 -6.07
C ILE A 158 2.55 -12.96 -4.63
N ASP A 159 3.47 -12.34 -3.88
CA ASP A 159 3.71 -12.68 -2.48
C ASP A 159 3.04 -11.69 -1.51
N PHE A 160 2.83 -10.43 -1.91
CA PHE A 160 2.12 -9.45 -1.09
C PHE A 160 1.30 -8.46 -1.91
N LEU A 161 0.35 -7.83 -1.23
CA LEU A 161 -0.56 -6.83 -1.75
C LEU A 161 -0.05 -5.44 -1.35
N VAL A 162 -0.08 -4.48 -2.26
CA VAL A 162 0.20 -3.07 -1.95
C VAL A 162 -0.97 -2.46 -1.18
N GLY A 163 -0.84 -1.21 -0.70
CA GLY A 163 -1.85 -0.59 0.16
C GLY A 163 -3.12 -0.12 -0.52
N SER A 164 -3.11 0.00 -1.85
CA SER A 164 -4.24 0.52 -2.61
C SER A 164 -4.45 -0.24 -3.92
N ASN A 165 -5.66 -0.18 -4.47
CA ASN A 165 -6.11 -0.98 -5.60
C ASN A 165 -5.92 -2.48 -5.37
N VAL A 166 -6.35 -2.93 -4.20
CA VAL A 166 -6.24 -4.33 -3.77
C VAL A 166 -7.53 -4.82 -3.17
N SER A 167 -7.78 -6.11 -3.30
CA SER A 167 -8.86 -6.77 -2.59
C SER A 167 -8.35 -7.98 -1.82
N VAL A 168 -9.00 -8.31 -0.71
CA VAL A 168 -8.62 -9.42 0.17
C VAL A 168 -9.88 -10.04 0.77
N ARG A 169 -9.94 -11.37 0.87
CA ARG A 169 -10.99 -12.03 1.65
C ARG A 169 -10.91 -11.59 3.12
N LYS A 170 -12.02 -11.18 3.70
CA LYS A 170 -12.09 -10.77 5.11
C LYS A 170 -11.57 -11.86 6.04
N SER A 171 -11.89 -13.12 5.76
CA SER A 171 -11.40 -14.28 6.50
C SER A 171 -9.88 -14.43 6.46
N ALA A 172 -9.23 -14.06 5.37
CA ALA A 172 -7.77 -14.07 5.26
C ALA A 172 -7.12 -12.96 6.09
N ILE A 173 -7.74 -11.77 6.10
CA ILE A 173 -7.32 -10.65 6.97
C ILE A 173 -7.42 -11.05 8.44
N ALA A 174 -8.53 -11.65 8.86
CA ALA A 174 -8.73 -12.12 10.24
C ALA A 174 -7.68 -13.17 10.65
N ARG A 175 -7.37 -14.14 9.79
CA ARG A 175 -6.30 -15.13 10.05
C ARG A 175 -4.92 -14.50 10.17
N ALA A 176 -4.63 -13.45 9.41
CA ALA A 176 -3.36 -12.74 9.45
C ALA A 176 -3.27 -11.73 10.60
N GLY A 177 -4.39 -11.34 11.22
CA GLY A 177 -4.45 -10.37 12.31
C GLY A 177 -4.40 -8.90 11.88
N GLY A 178 -4.85 -8.56 10.67
CA GLY A 178 -4.89 -7.17 10.18
C GLY A 178 -3.51 -6.55 9.89
N TRP A 179 -3.44 -5.23 9.83
CA TRP A 179 -2.19 -4.48 9.63
C TRP A 179 -1.54 -4.09 10.96
N ASP A 180 -0.20 -4.06 11.00
CA ASP A 180 0.57 -3.66 12.18
C ASP A 180 0.53 -2.14 12.37
N GLU A 181 -0.23 -1.67 13.34
CA GLU A 181 -0.44 -0.24 13.59
C GLU A 181 0.81 0.48 14.13
N GLY A 182 1.72 -0.27 14.74
CA GLY A 182 3.00 0.25 15.25
C GLY A 182 4.12 0.35 14.21
N VAL A 183 3.91 -0.12 12.98
CA VAL A 183 4.90 -0.08 11.90
C VAL A 183 4.59 1.08 10.98
N PRO A 184 5.39 2.18 11.00
CA PRO A 184 5.11 3.37 10.22
C PRO A 184 5.37 3.18 8.71
N MET A 185 6.14 2.17 8.34
CA MET A 185 6.41 1.79 6.94
C MET A 185 6.76 0.30 6.86
N GLY A 186 6.28 -0.36 5.79
CA GLY A 186 6.44 -1.81 5.63
C GLY A 186 5.31 -2.62 6.28
N GLU A 187 4.22 -1.96 6.64
CA GLU A 187 3.03 -2.60 7.20
C GLU A 187 2.40 -3.60 6.23
N GLU A 188 2.47 -3.33 4.93
CA GLU A 188 1.99 -4.22 3.87
C GLU A 188 2.82 -5.49 3.79
N GLN A 189 4.15 -5.37 3.86
CA GLN A 189 5.07 -6.50 3.88
C GLN A 189 4.95 -7.30 5.18
N SER A 190 4.77 -6.62 6.33
CA SER A 190 4.50 -7.28 7.61
C SER A 190 3.22 -8.10 7.55
N PHE A 191 2.15 -7.52 7.03
CA PHE A 191 0.89 -8.23 6.77
C PHE A 191 1.10 -9.43 5.83
N ALA A 192 1.87 -9.26 4.76
CA ALA A 192 2.18 -10.34 3.80
C ALA A 192 2.89 -11.53 4.45
N PHE A 193 3.87 -11.29 5.33
CA PHE A 193 4.56 -12.36 6.06
C PHE A 193 3.61 -13.13 6.98
N ARG A 194 2.70 -12.44 7.66
CA ARG A 194 1.69 -13.09 8.50
C ARG A 194 0.66 -13.85 7.67
N LEU A 195 0.17 -13.24 6.59
CA LEU A 195 -0.75 -13.89 5.67
C LEU A 195 -0.12 -15.15 5.05
N ALA A 196 1.17 -15.10 4.64
CA ALA A 196 1.88 -16.24 4.11
C ALA A 196 1.98 -17.40 5.11
N ARG A 197 2.10 -17.11 6.41
CA ARG A 197 2.08 -18.13 7.48
C ARG A 197 0.69 -18.67 7.78
N ALA A 198 -0.34 -17.85 7.58
CA ALA A 198 -1.74 -18.20 7.81
C ALA A 198 -2.42 -18.87 6.60
N ARG A 199 -1.77 -18.89 5.43
CA ARG A 199 -2.29 -19.54 4.21
C ARG A 199 -2.38 -21.05 4.38
N ARG A 200 -3.46 -21.60 3.85
CA ARG A 200 -3.63 -23.05 3.69
C ARG A 200 -2.97 -23.52 2.39
N ALA A 201 -2.76 -24.81 2.27
CA ALA A 201 -2.22 -25.39 1.02
C ALA A 201 -3.15 -25.06 -0.16
N GLY A 202 -2.57 -24.61 -1.27
CA GLY A 202 -3.31 -24.23 -2.48
C GLY A 202 -3.79 -22.77 -2.51
N GLU A 203 -3.92 -22.08 -1.36
CA GLU A 203 -4.33 -20.68 -1.33
C GLU A 203 -3.23 -19.75 -1.91
N TYR A 204 -3.65 -18.69 -2.64
CA TYR A 204 -2.73 -17.81 -3.34
C TYR A 204 -3.18 -16.35 -3.36
N LEU A 205 -2.23 -15.46 -3.67
CA LEU A 205 -2.44 -14.07 -4.04
C LEU A 205 -2.12 -13.87 -5.51
N VAL A 206 -2.83 -12.99 -6.19
CA VAL A 206 -2.68 -12.75 -7.61
C VAL A 206 -2.61 -11.26 -7.94
N TYR A 207 -1.75 -10.93 -8.90
CA TYR A 207 -1.83 -9.68 -9.63
C TYR A 207 -2.74 -9.86 -10.86
N ASP A 208 -3.75 -9.01 -10.98
CA ASP A 208 -4.63 -8.95 -12.15
C ASP A 208 -4.53 -7.53 -12.75
N PRO A 209 -4.13 -7.37 -14.01
CA PRO A 209 -4.02 -6.05 -14.63
C PRO A 209 -5.36 -5.42 -15.04
N LYS A 210 -6.47 -6.15 -14.92
CA LYS A 210 -7.79 -5.66 -15.35
C LYS A 210 -8.37 -4.58 -14.46
N PRO A 211 -8.42 -4.73 -13.11
CA PRO A 211 -8.83 -3.62 -12.28
C PRO A 211 -7.74 -2.56 -12.25
N ILE A 212 -8.00 -1.42 -12.88
CA ILE A 212 -7.03 -0.32 -12.98
C ILE A 212 -7.47 0.84 -12.11
N ALA A 213 -6.54 1.41 -11.35
CA ALA A 213 -6.72 2.69 -10.68
C ALA A 213 -5.60 3.66 -11.08
N TRP A 214 -5.98 4.91 -11.31
CA TRP A 214 -5.05 6.00 -11.57
C TRP A 214 -4.66 6.67 -10.28
N ARG A 215 -3.35 6.61 -9.94
CA ARG A 215 -2.78 7.31 -8.78
C ARG A 215 -2.47 8.74 -9.16
N ARG A 216 -3.15 9.67 -8.49
CA ARG A 216 -2.92 11.09 -8.64
C ARG A 216 -1.73 11.50 -7.78
N VAL A 217 -0.72 12.08 -8.41
CA VAL A 217 0.54 12.52 -7.75
C VAL A 217 0.57 14.03 -7.48
N ASP A 218 -0.41 14.75 -8.01
CA ASP A 218 -0.54 16.21 -8.03
C ASP A 218 -1.48 16.76 -6.94
N ILE A 219 -1.94 15.89 -6.02
CA ILE A 219 -2.90 16.28 -4.98
C ILE A 219 -2.18 16.63 -3.68
N ASP A 220 -2.49 17.81 -3.15
CA ASP A 220 -2.07 18.24 -1.82
C ASP A 220 -2.85 17.52 -0.72
N GLY A 221 -2.24 17.39 0.46
CA GLY A 221 -2.81 16.74 1.63
C GLY A 221 -2.32 15.31 1.84
N GLY A 222 -3.04 14.55 2.69
CA GLY A 222 -2.63 13.21 3.08
C GLY A 222 -1.53 13.18 4.13
N LEU A 223 -1.22 11.97 4.60
CA LEU A 223 -0.15 11.73 5.59
C LEU A 223 1.21 11.48 4.91
N ASP A 224 1.20 11.12 3.64
CA ASP A 224 2.39 10.80 2.85
C ASP A 224 2.66 11.91 1.81
N ARG A 225 3.57 12.82 2.16
CA ARG A 225 4.03 13.86 1.23
C ARG A 225 5.26 13.36 0.48
N ARG A 226 5.04 12.77 -0.68
CA ARG A 226 6.15 12.39 -1.59
C ARG A 226 6.85 13.56 -2.28
N SER A 227 6.33 14.78 -2.12
CA SER A 227 6.75 15.98 -2.85
C SER A 227 7.64 16.98 -2.08
N GLY A 228 8.14 16.64 -0.88
CA GLY A 228 9.00 17.54 -0.09
C GLY A 228 10.50 17.29 -0.29
N PRO A 229 11.39 18.26 0.05
CA PRO A 229 12.83 18.07 0.00
C PRO A 229 13.30 16.91 0.90
N ASP A 230 12.54 16.58 1.93
CA ASP A 230 12.83 15.50 2.89
C ASP A 230 12.32 14.13 2.46
N TRP A 231 11.71 14.01 1.28
CA TRP A 231 11.11 12.74 0.85
C TRP A 231 12.12 11.59 0.84
N TYR A 232 13.31 11.83 0.29
CA TYR A 232 14.38 10.82 0.23
C TYR A 232 14.81 10.33 1.63
N LEU A 233 14.90 11.25 2.60
CA LEU A 233 15.26 10.88 3.98
C LEU A 233 14.13 10.10 4.66
N LYS A 234 12.87 10.44 4.40
CA LYS A 234 11.71 9.71 4.92
C LYS A 234 11.63 8.31 4.33
N ASP A 235 11.83 8.15 3.02
CA ASP A 235 11.84 6.84 2.39
C ASP A 235 13.02 5.99 2.87
N LEU A 236 14.20 6.59 3.05
CA LEU A 236 15.36 5.93 3.64
C LEU A 236 15.06 5.43 5.07
N ALA A 237 14.51 6.30 5.92
CA ALA A 237 14.12 5.93 7.29
C ALA A 237 13.12 4.77 7.28
N GLY A 238 12.14 4.82 6.38
CA GLY A 238 11.17 3.76 6.18
C GLY A 238 11.80 2.43 5.79
N ARG A 239 12.76 2.43 4.89
CA ARG A 239 13.49 1.21 4.49
C ARG A 239 14.30 0.61 5.63
N VAL A 240 14.99 1.44 6.40
CA VAL A 240 15.71 1.00 7.59
C VAL A 240 14.74 0.37 8.59
N ILE A 241 13.61 1.03 8.85
CA ILE A 241 12.56 0.50 9.73
C ILE A 241 12.02 -0.82 9.19
N TYR A 242 11.77 -0.92 7.88
CA TYR A 242 11.31 -2.14 7.25
C TYR A 242 12.30 -3.30 7.43
N TYR A 243 13.57 -3.10 7.11
CA TYR A 243 14.55 -4.17 7.23
C TYR A 243 14.79 -4.59 8.68
N HIS A 244 14.98 -3.66 9.59
CA HIS A 244 15.21 -3.98 10.99
C HIS A 244 13.93 -4.43 11.72
N GLY A 245 12.84 -3.70 11.55
CA GLY A 245 11.58 -3.93 12.27
C GLY A 245 10.78 -5.09 11.71
N VAL A 246 10.72 -5.25 10.38
CA VAL A 246 9.93 -6.30 9.73
C VAL A 246 10.78 -7.50 9.38
N VAL A 247 11.80 -7.35 8.51
CA VAL A 247 12.63 -8.48 8.08
C VAL A 247 13.43 -9.08 9.24
N GLY A 248 14.01 -8.22 10.08
CA GLY A 248 14.77 -8.63 11.27
C GLY A 248 13.90 -9.33 12.31
N HIS A 249 12.61 -8.98 12.41
CA HIS A 249 11.66 -9.68 13.29
C HIS A 249 11.31 -11.08 12.77
N TYR A 250 10.92 -11.19 11.47
CA TYR A 250 10.48 -12.46 10.90
C TYR A 250 11.61 -13.42 10.56
N PHE A 251 12.83 -12.90 10.31
CA PHE A 251 14.01 -13.68 9.90
C PHE A 251 15.29 -13.24 10.64
N PRO A 252 15.36 -13.30 11.99
CA PRO A 252 16.39 -12.63 12.77
C PRO A 252 17.81 -13.08 12.46
N TRP A 253 18.08 -14.40 12.34
CA TRP A 253 19.40 -14.92 12.04
C TRP A 253 19.83 -14.61 10.60
N ARG A 254 18.86 -14.73 9.64
CA ARG A 254 19.11 -14.44 8.22
C ARG A 254 19.39 -12.96 7.99
N PHE A 255 18.64 -12.08 8.66
CA PHE A 255 18.87 -10.65 8.61
C PHE A 255 20.27 -10.29 9.09
N ARG A 256 20.72 -10.82 10.22
CA ARG A 256 22.07 -10.58 10.74
C ARG A 256 23.17 -11.04 9.77
N LEU A 257 23.04 -12.24 9.22
CA LEU A 257 23.98 -12.80 8.26
C LEU A 257 24.07 -12.00 6.96
N LEU A 258 22.91 -11.56 6.46
CA LEU A 258 22.78 -10.87 5.16
C LEU A 258 22.73 -9.34 5.31
N TYR A 259 22.97 -8.80 6.50
CA TYR A 259 22.87 -7.36 6.77
C TYR A 259 23.65 -6.50 5.75
N PRO A 260 24.89 -6.79 5.36
CA PRO A 260 25.60 -6.02 4.34
C PRO A 260 24.86 -5.96 3.01
N LEU A 261 24.15 -7.02 2.64
CA LEU A 261 23.36 -7.07 1.40
C LEU A 261 22.09 -6.21 1.50
N TYR A 262 21.47 -6.12 2.67
CA TYR A 262 20.35 -5.20 2.90
C TYR A 262 20.80 -3.74 2.81
N VAL A 263 21.95 -3.40 3.38
CA VAL A 263 22.55 -2.07 3.23
C VAL A 263 22.84 -1.78 1.76
N LEU A 264 23.50 -2.69 1.04
CA LEU A 264 23.78 -2.55 -0.39
C LEU A 264 22.48 -2.40 -1.21
N ARG A 265 21.42 -3.12 -0.85
CA ARG A 265 20.11 -2.99 -1.48
C ARG A 265 19.50 -1.61 -1.27
N THR A 266 19.62 -1.07 -0.06
CA THR A 266 19.17 0.31 0.25
C THR A 266 19.94 1.31 -0.61
N TRP A 267 21.25 1.19 -0.71
CA TRP A 267 22.07 2.03 -1.58
C TRP A 267 21.64 1.97 -3.04
N GLN A 268 21.45 0.76 -3.56
CA GLN A 268 21.00 0.55 -4.93
C GLN A 268 19.65 1.26 -5.20
N GLN A 269 18.73 1.23 -4.25
CA GLN A 269 17.44 1.88 -4.41
C GLN A 269 17.55 3.40 -4.36
N VAL A 270 18.35 3.95 -3.45
CA VAL A 270 18.61 5.40 -3.40
C VAL A 270 19.24 5.89 -4.71
N VAL A 271 20.18 5.14 -5.28
CA VAL A 271 20.75 5.45 -6.59
C VAL A 271 19.71 5.35 -7.70
N ALA A 272 18.79 4.36 -7.63
CA ALA A 272 17.74 4.21 -8.63
C ALA A 272 16.76 5.39 -8.65
N TRP A 273 16.57 6.13 -7.56
CA TRP A 273 15.74 7.35 -7.54
C TRP A 273 16.23 8.46 -8.46
N ILE A 274 17.52 8.49 -8.79
CA ILE A 274 18.07 9.46 -9.77
C ILE A 274 17.35 9.31 -11.12
N TRP A 275 16.91 8.08 -11.43
CA TRP A 275 16.28 7.69 -12.69
C TRP A 275 14.76 7.49 -12.58
N ASP A 276 14.18 7.77 -11.42
CA ASP A 276 12.77 7.58 -11.18
C ASP A 276 11.93 8.64 -11.92
N ALA A 277 10.92 8.18 -12.65
CA ALA A 277 10.00 9.04 -13.40
C ALA A 277 9.15 9.94 -12.47
N ASP A 278 8.90 9.51 -11.23
CA ASP A 278 8.15 10.28 -10.23
C ASP A 278 8.93 11.53 -9.77
N ASN A 279 10.21 11.64 -10.13
CA ASN A 279 11.04 12.82 -9.94
C ASN A 279 11.05 13.77 -11.15
N ALA A 280 10.09 13.67 -12.06
CA ALA A 280 10.08 14.42 -13.32
C ALA A 280 10.11 15.96 -13.16
N GLY A 281 9.71 16.49 -12.01
CA GLY A 281 9.79 17.93 -11.69
C GLY A 281 11.15 18.42 -11.20
N ARG A 282 12.17 17.53 -11.01
CA ARG A 282 13.48 17.89 -10.49
C ARG A 282 14.57 17.73 -11.55
N THR A 283 15.51 18.66 -11.55
CA THR A 283 16.69 18.59 -12.44
C THR A 283 17.64 17.46 -12.03
N LEU A 284 18.44 16.95 -12.95
CA LEU A 284 19.43 15.91 -12.65
C LEU A 284 20.41 16.29 -11.53
N PRO A 285 20.96 17.53 -11.46
CA PRO A 285 21.80 17.94 -10.34
C PRO A 285 21.10 17.92 -8.99
N GLU A 286 19.81 18.26 -8.92
CA GLU A 286 19.02 18.19 -7.68
C GLU A 286 18.81 16.75 -7.23
N ARG A 287 18.53 15.84 -8.17
CA ARG A 287 18.38 14.41 -7.88
C ARG A 287 19.70 13.81 -7.37
N LEU A 288 20.81 14.13 -8.00
CA LEU A 288 22.14 13.69 -7.58
C LEU A 288 22.48 14.19 -6.17
N ARG A 289 22.29 15.48 -5.89
CA ARG A 289 22.51 16.07 -4.57
C ARG A 289 21.67 15.38 -3.49
N ALA A 290 20.37 15.19 -3.76
CA ALA A 290 19.47 14.53 -2.84
C ALA A 290 19.87 13.07 -2.57
N SER A 291 20.26 12.32 -3.60
CA SER A 291 20.71 10.94 -3.46
C SER A 291 22.01 10.82 -2.67
N VAL A 292 23.00 11.68 -2.96
CA VAL A 292 24.29 11.72 -2.22
C VAL A 292 24.06 12.09 -0.74
N GLY A 293 23.24 13.12 -0.47
CA GLY A 293 22.90 13.52 0.89
C GLY A 293 22.17 12.42 1.66
N THR A 294 21.29 11.69 0.98
CA THR A 294 20.56 10.56 1.56
C THR A 294 21.48 9.38 1.88
N LEU A 295 22.41 9.05 0.98
CA LEU A 295 23.43 8.01 1.23
C LEU A 295 24.35 8.37 2.40
N ALA A 296 24.74 9.65 2.51
CA ALA A 296 25.53 10.13 3.65
C ALA A 296 24.77 10.06 4.98
N ALA A 297 23.45 10.18 4.95
CA ALA A 297 22.61 10.06 6.15
C ALA A 297 22.38 8.61 6.60
N LEU A 298 22.63 7.61 5.76
CA LEU A 298 22.32 6.20 6.04
C LEU A 298 22.89 5.69 7.36
N PRO A 299 24.16 5.92 7.74
CA PRO A 299 24.68 5.43 9.02
C PRO A 299 23.94 5.99 10.25
N ALA A 300 23.56 7.27 10.19
CA ALA A 300 22.78 7.89 11.25
C ALA A 300 21.35 7.36 11.33
N MET A 301 20.73 7.06 10.18
CA MET A 301 19.41 6.47 10.08
C MET A 301 19.42 5.03 10.59
N GLU A 302 20.42 4.22 10.21
CA GLU A 302 20.63 2.85 10.72
C GLU A 302 20.73 2.85 12.23
N TRP A 303 21.51 3.78 12.82
CA TRP A 303 21.62 3.92 14.27
C TRP A 303 20.30 4.30 14.92
N ARG A 304 19.61 5.34 14.42
CA ARG A 304 18.39 5.89 15.04
C ARG A 304 17.20 4.94 14.93
N HIS A 305 16.98 4.36 13.75
CA HIS A 305 15.76 3.64 13.41
C HIS A 305 15.95 2.13 13.39
N GLY A 306 17.17 1.66 13.13
CA GLY A 306 17.49 0.24 13.03
C GLY A 306 17.91 -0.35 14.37
N TRP A 307 18.99 0.13 14.95
CA TRP A 307 19.63 -0.50 16.11
C TRP A 307 19.03 -0.09 17.45
N ARG A 308 18.55 1.14 17.57
CA ARG A 308 18.07 1.70 18.85
C ARG A 308 16.58 1.40 19.16
N ARG A 309 15.70 1.21 18.20
CA ARG A 309 14.24 1.14 18.40
C ARG A 309 13.47 -0.11 17.90
N PRO A 310 14.04 -1.17 17.33
CA PRO A 310 13.25 -2.17 16.59
C PRO A 310 12.35 -3.06 17.47
N ARG A 311 12.62 -3.15 18.79
CA ARG A 311 11.91 -4.11 19.66
C ARG A 311 10.62 -3.59 20.29
N GLU A 312 10.44 -2.28 20.40
CA GLU A 312 9.28 -1.68 21.09
C GLU A 312 8.05 -1.53 20.17
N ALA A 313 8.25 -1.23 18.89
CA ALA A 313 7.15 -1.00 17.95
C ALA A 313 6.30 -2.26 17.72
N ILE A 314 6.93 -3.42 17.56
CA ILE A 314 6.22 -4.69 17.29
C ILE A 314 5.62 -5.30 18.57
N ARG A 315 6.21 -5.10 19.74
CA ARG A 315 5.64 -5.59 21.02
C ARG A 315 4.29 -4.96 21.37
N ARG A 316 4.04 -3.71 20.97
CA ARG A 316 2.75 -3.03 21.25
C ARG A 316 1.59 -3.53 20.40
N VAL A 317 1.86 -4.15 19.26
CA VAL A 317 0.82 -4.64 18.33
C VAL A 317 0.30 -6.03 18.74
N GLN A 318 1.13 -6.86 19.36
CA GLN A 318 0.73 -8.21 19.83
C GLN A 318 -0.29 -8.20 21.00
N ALA A 319 -0.51 -7.06 21.63
CA ALA A 319 -1.37 -6.92 22.81
C ALA A 319 -2.75 -6.29 22.55
N ARG A 320 -3.11 -5.99 21.29
CA ARG A 320 -4.44 -5.47 20.94
C ARG A 320 -5.15 -6.51 20.11
N ASP A 321 -6.04 -7.26 20.78
CA ASP A 321 -7.03 -8.12 20.14
C ASP A 321 -7.87 -7.31 19.14
N ILE A 322 -7.96 -7.82 17.92
CA ILE A 322 -8.82 -7.31 16.84
C ILE A 322 -10.23 -7.86 17.02
#